data_c9734886048de15d100b1df08a24a7d1
#
_entry.id   c9734886048de15d100b1df08a24a7d1
#
_cell.length_a   1.000
_cell.length_b   1.000
_cell.length_c   1.000
_cell.angle_alpha   90.00
_cell.angle_beta   90.00
_cell.angle_gamma   90.00
#
_symmetry.space_group_name_H-M   'P 1'
#
loop_
_entity.id
_entity.type
_entity.pdbx_description
1 polymer ?
#
loop_
_entity_poly.entity_id
_entity_poly.type
_entity_poly.pdbx_seq_one_letter_code
_entity_poly.pdbx_strand_id
1 'polypeptide(L)'
;GMIYNNFMFSIQRLANFNRDVVVEGAGMGMVETMCEKTNGLAEKYLQDKPWDDVEIGWLSILGYEGYLINPIAQDQWQSAVNFTEGTLSISESGTTDQYTLSWASNISNQWYVGLGLNIPTMSYTKRVSLQETDRINSAELKSMYHATGVGVSGTIGLIYRPMQALRIGASFQTPTAMSLTVQTEGDVHT
;
A
#
# COMPACT_ATOMS: atom_id res chain seq x y z
N GLY A 1 -21.97 14.11 -45.33
CA GLY A 1 -21.49 12.86 -44.76
C GLY A 1 -22.27 12.56 -43.48
N MET A 2 -22.58 11.29 -43.24
CA MET A 2 -23.24 10.87 -41.99
C MET A 2 -22.24 10.99 -40.83
N ILE A 3 -22.69 11.55 -39.68
CA ILE A 3 -21.94 11.62 -38.43
C ILE A 3 -22.70 10.75 -37.42
N TYR A 4 -21.97 9.80 -36.82
CA TYR A 4 -22.53 8.96 -35.76
C TYR A 4 -21.73 9.23 -34.46
N ASN A 5 -22.45 9.51 -33.37
CA ASN A 5 -21.88 9.72 -32.06
C ASN A 5 -22.27 8.59 -31.12
N ASN A 6 -21.31 8.11 -30.34
CA ASN A 6 -21.52 7.11 -29.32
C ASN A 6 -20.95 7.59 -27.99
N PHE A 7 -21.67 7.34 -26.91
CA PHE A 7 -21.21 7.53 -25.55
C PHE A 7 -21.12 6.16 -24.86
N MET A 8 -20.09 5.98 -24.07
CA MET A 8 -19.90 4.75 -23.32
C MET A 8 -19.45 5.10 -21.90
N PHE A 9 -20.04 4.40 -20.93
CA PHE A 9 -19.57 4.33 -19.56
C PHE A 9 -19.10 2.90 -19.30
N SER A 10 -17.93 2.75 -18.69
CA SER A 10 -17.41 1.44 -18.30
C SER A 10 -16.77 1.49 -16.92
N ILE A 11 -16.83 0.33 -16.23
CA ILE A 11 -16.15 0.07 -14.98
C ILE A 11 -15.25 -1.13 -15.21
N GLN A 12 -13.99 -1.00 -14.89
CA GLN A 12 -13.00 -2.07 -15.06
C GLN A 12 -12.18 -2.21 -13.79
N ARG A 13 -12.04 -3.43 -13.28
CA ARG A 13 -11.08 -3.74 -12.24
C ARG A 13 -9.69 -3.88 -12.86
N LEU A 14 -8.77 -3.02 -12.43
CA LEU A 14 -7.38 -3.02 -12.91
C LEU A 14 -6.48 -3.94 -12.10
N ALA A 15 -6.71 -4.01 -10.78
CA ALA A 15 -5.93 -4.86 -9.88
C ALA A 15 -6.76 -5.35 -8.70
N ASN A 16 -6.38 -6.51 -8.17
CA ASN A 16 -6.88 -7.09 -6.94
C ASN A 16 -5.67 -7.46 -6.08
N PHE A 17 -5.64 -7.00 -4.82
CA PHE A 17 -4.52 -7.17 -3.91
C PHE A 17 -4.78 -8.22 -2.82
N ASN A 18 -5.88 -8.98 -2.90
CA ASN A 18 -6.24 -9.96 -1.87
C ASN A 18 -5.19 -11.07 -1.81
N ARG A 19 -4.49 -11.14 -0.70
CA ARG A 19 -3.48 -12.14 -0.41
C ARG A 19 -3.35 -12.34 1.09
N ASP A 20 -3.30 -13.60 1.52
CA ASP A 20 -3.01 -13.99 2.89
C ASP A 20 -1.78 -14.88 2.90
N VAL A 21 -0.85 -14.59 3.82
CA VAL A 21 0.37 -15.35 4.02
C VAL A 21 0.56 -15.58 5.52
N VAL A 22 0.82 -16.82 5.90
CA VAL A 22 1.20 -17.18 7.26
C VAL A 22 2.53 -17.92 7.19
N VAL A 23 3.48 -17.50 8.01
CA VAL A 23 4.79 -18.12 8.14
C VAL A 23 5.01 -18.44 9.62
N GLU A 24 5.34 -19.68 9.90
CA GLU A 24 5.64 -20.18 11.24
C GLU A 24 7.08 -20.68 11.30
N GLY A 25 7.75 -20.46 12.41
CA GLY A 25 9.14 -20.87 12.58
C GLY A 25 9.68 -20.69 13.98
N ALA A 26 10.99 -20.85 14.13
CA ALA A 26 11.70 -20.42 15.32
C ALA A 26 11.57 -18.90 15.48
N GLY A 27 11.92 -18.34 16.64
CA GLY A 27 11.80 -16.92 16.94
C GLY A 27 12.22 -16.06 15.75
N MET A 28 11.39 -15.07 15.39
CA MET A 28 11.56 -14.29 14.17
C MET A 28 12.45 -13.04 14.37
N GLY A 29 13.01 -12.88 15.58
CA GLY A 29 13.92 -11.79 15.90
C GLY A 29 13.25 -10.43 16.03
N MET A 30 12.00 -10.37 16.44
CA MET A 30 11.28 -9.10 16.65
C MET A 30 12.01 -8.24 17.68
N VAL A 31 12.27 -8.81 18.84
CA VAL A 31 12.88 -8.07 19.96
C VAL A 31 14.34 -7.72 19.67
N GLU A 32 15.08 -8.61 19.01
CA GLU A 32 16.43 -8.33 18.51
C GLU A 32 16.43 -7.15 17.53
N THR A 33 15.48 -7.11 16.61
CA THR A 33 15.33 -5.98 15.68
C THR A 33 14.98 -4.69 16.40
N MET A 34 14.15 -4.73 17.44
CA MET A 34 13.86 -3.58 18.28
C MET A 34 15.13 -3.09 18.99
N CYS A 35 15.95 -3.97 19.55
CA CYS A 35 17.24 -3.63 20.15
C CYS A 35 18.20 -2.99 19.15
N GLU A 36 18.35 -3.59 17.97
CA GLU A 36 19.23 -3.06 16.91
C GLU A 36 18.83 -1.64 16.49
N LYS A 37 17.53 -1.39 16.33
CA LYS A 37 16.99 -0.09 15.96
C LYS A 37 17.13 0.96 17.07
N THR A 38 17.18 0.52 18.34
CA THR A 38 17.23 1.39 19.50
C THR A 38 18.69 1.66 19.94
N ASN A 39 19.62 0.78 19.57
CA ASN A 39 21.05 1.00 19.87
C ASN A 39 21.54 2.34 19.32
N GLY A 40 22.24 3.08 20.17
CA GLY A 40 22.69 4.46 19.90
C GLY A 40 21.73 5.54 20.41
N LEU A 41 20.54 5.17 20.92
CA LEU A 41 19.58 6.08 21.53
C LEU A 41 19.64 5.96 23.06
N ALA A 42 19.80 7.09 23.75
CA ALA A 42 19.68 7.10 25.20
C ALA A 42 18.22 6.99 25.65
N GLU A 43 17.96 6.31 26.74
CA GLU A 43 16.62 6.04 27.30
C GLU A 43 15.73 7.30 27.40
N LYS A 44 16.32 8.44 27.80
CA LYS A 44 15.59 9.72 27.90
C LYS A 44 14.91 10.17 26.59
N TYR A 45 15.34 9.67 25.43
CA TYR A 45 14.74 10.00 24.15
C TYR A 45 13.53 9.14 23.82
N LEU A 46 13.31 8.04 24.55
CA LEU A 46 12.17 7.14 24.36
C LEU A 46 11.03 7.45 25.34
N GLN A 47 11.34 8.12 26.45
CA GLN A 47 10.35 8.46 27.49
C GLN A 47 9.35 9.49 26.97
N ASP A 48 8.06 9.26 27.21
CA ASP A 48 6.95 10.17 26.88
C ASP A 48 6.87 10.55 25.39
N LYS A 49 7.35 9.69 24.50
CA LYS A 49 7.28 9.92 23.05
C LYS A 49 6.07 9.26 22.44
N PRO A 50 5.40 9.95 21.48
CA PRO A 50 4.34 9.30 20.71
C PRO A 50 4.93 8.18 19.86
N TRP A 51 4.20 7.09 19.70
CA TRP A 51 4.65 5.89 18.99
C TRP A 51 5.03 6.16 17.52
N ASP A 52 4.51 7.21 16.91
CA ASP A 52 4.72 7.63 15.52
C ASP A 52 5.80 8.72 15.36
N ASP A 53 6.65 8.94 16.38
CA ASP A 53 7.77 9.88 16.29
C ASP A 53 8.73 9.44 15.17
N VAL A 54 8.86 10.31 14.14
CA VAL A 54 9.63 10.03 12.92
C VAL A 54 11.14 10.05 13.14
N GLU A 55 11.64 10.71 14.20
CA GLU A 55 13.07 10.81 14.48
C GLU A 55 13.60 9.54 15.16
N ILE A 56 12.80 8.92 16.02
CA ILE A 56 13.19 7.76 16.82
C ILE A 56 12.76 6.46 16.15
N GLY A 57 11.58 6.46 15.55
CA GLY A 57 10.99 5.29 14.91
C GLY A 57 10.16 4.43 15.88
N TRP A 58 9.00 4.03 15.40
CA TRP A 58 7.95 3.37 16.17
C TRP A 58 8.37 2.04 16.82
N LEU A 59 9.25 1.26 16.20
CA LEU A 59 9.72 -0.02 16.75
C LEU A 59 10.51 0.17 18.05
N SER A 60 11.32 1.22 18.14
CA SER A 60 12.09 1.52 19.34
C SER A 60 11.20 1.96 20.49
N ILE A 61 10.19 2.78 20.19
CA ILE A 61 9.24 3.28 21.20
C ILE A 61 8.37 2.13 21.69
N LEU A 62 7.77 1.34 20.81
CA LEU A 62 6.93 0.20 21.18
C LEU A 62 7.72 -0.88 21.92
N GLY A 63 8.97 -1.12 21.53
CA GLY A 63 9.86 -2.06 22.26
C GLY A 63 10.16 -1.62 23.68
N TYR A 64 10.37 -0.32 23.89
CA TYR A 64 10.59 0.28 25.20
C TYR A 64 9.30 0.28 26.07
N GLU A 65 8.20 0.78 25.54
CA GLU A 65 6.92 0.84 26.24
C GLU A 65 6.33 -0.55 26.55
N GLY A 66 6.55 -1.52 25.63
CA GLY A 66 6.16 -2.91 25.82
C GLY A 66 7.07 -3.71 26.74
N TYR A 67 8.11 -3.11 27.34
CA TYR A 67 9.12 -3.77 28.20
C TYR A 67 9.82 -4.95 27.52
N LEU A 68 9.89 -4.95 26.19
CA LEU A 68 10.56 -5.99 25.41
C LEU A 68 12.07 -5.78 25.31
N ILE A 69 12.51 -4.54 25.48
CA ILE A 69 13.93 -4.15 25.47
C ILE A 69 14.30 -3.39 26.75
N ASN A 70 15.50 -3.65 27.27
CA ASN A 70 16.02 -3.01 28.46
C ASN A 70 17.34 -2.29 28.17
N PRO A 71 17.56 -1.08 28.74
CA PRO A 71 18.85 -0.41 28.67
C PRO A 71 19.87 -1.16 29.54
N ILE A 72 21.06 -1.46 28.98
CA ILE A 72 22.18 -2.05 29.73
C ILE A 72 23.35 -1.07 29.93
N ALA A 73 23.42 -0.03 29.12
CA ALA A 73 24.34 1.09 29.20
C ALA A 73 23.70 2.32 28.59
N GLN A 74 24.42 3.46 28.59
CA GLN A 74 23.87 4.74 28.17
C GLN A 74 23.16 4.73 26.81
N ASP A 75 23.70 3.98 25.83
CA ASP A 75 23.18 3.91 24.46
C ASP A 75 23.11 2.47 23.94
N GLN A 76 23.04 1.48 24.85
CA GLN A 76 23.00 0.07 24.51
C GLN A 76 21.76 -0.61 25.07
N TRP A 77 21.13 -1.43 24.25
CA TRP A 77 19.88 -2.09 24.55
C TRP A 77 20.02 -3.60 24.42
N GLN A 78 19.31 -4.31 25.26
CA GLN A 78 19.28 -5.77 25.29
C GLN A 78 17.83 -6.24 25.29
N SER A 79 17.58 -7.38 24.64
CA SER A 79 16.31 -8.08 24.71
C SER A 79 15.97 -8.45 26.16
N ALA A 80 14.77 -8.15 26.60
CA ALA A 80 14.23 -8.53 27.89
C ALA A 80 13.74 -9.97 27.91
N VAL A 81 13.38 -10.53 26.75
CA VAL A 81 12.82 -11.88 26.56
C VAL A 81 13.47 -12.55 25.36
N ASN A 82 13.47 -13.89 25.38
CA ASN A 82 14.09 -14.70 24.33
C ASN A 82 13.02 -15.64 23.77
N PHE A 83 12.33 -15.21 22.73
CA PHE A 83 11.29 -15.99 22.10
C PHE A 83 11.85 -17.14 21.28
N THR A 84 11.16 -18.29 21.32
CA THR A 84 11.60 -19.52 20.66
C THR A 84 10.74 -19.89 19.46
N GLU A 85 9.53 -19.38 19.40
CA GLU A 85 8.57 -19.65 18.33
C GLU A 85 8.00 -18.34 17.83
N GLY A 86 7.77 -18.24 16.51
CA GLY A 86 7.19 -17.07 15.89
C GLY A 86 6.20 -17.43 14.79
N THR A 87 5.15 -16.63 14.70
CA THR A 87 4.14 -16.68 13.64
C THR A 87 3.97 -15.29 13.03
N LEU A 88 4.27 -15.16 11.76
CA LEU A 88 4.06 -13.94 10.96
C LEU A 88 2.83 -14.15 10.08
N SER A 89 1.82 -13.33 10.28
CA SER A 89 0.62 -13.26 9.45
C SER A 89 0.57 -11.95 8.68
N ILE A 90 0.44 -12.04 7.37
CA ILE A 90 0.29 -10.89 6.47
C ILE A 90 -1.01 -11.05 5.72
N SER A 91 -1.93 -10.11 5.88
CA SER A 91 -3.17 -10.04 5.12
C SER A 91 -3.21 -8.75 4.32
N GLU A 92 -3.33 -8.90 3.02
CA GLU A 92 -3.46 -7.80 2.07
C GLU A 92 -4.84 -7.88 1.42
N SER A 93 -5.52 -6.75 1.32
CA SER A 93 -6.82 -6.65 0.68
C SER A 93 -6.99 -5.31 -0.01
N GLY A 94 -7.78 -5.32 -1.06
CA GLY A 94 -8.10 -4.10 -1.78
C GLY A 94 -8.15 -4.26 -3.29
N THR A 95 -8.54 -3.20 -3.95
CA THR A 95 -8.72 -3.17 -5.40
C THR A 95 -8.33 -1.82 -5.98
N THR A 96 -8.02 -1.85 -7.27
CA THR A 96 -7.98 -0.65 -8.10
C THR A 96 -9.03 -0.81 -9.18
N ASP A 97 -10.02 0.07 -9.17
CA ASP A 97 -11.10 0.09 -10.15
C ASP A 97 -11.00 1.39 -10.98
N GLN A 98 -11.26 1.30 -12.28
CA GLN A 98 -11.27 2.45 -13.18
C GLN A 98 -12.67 2.67 -13.73
N TYR A 99 -13.15 3.88 -13.57
CA TYR A 99 -14.36 4.38 -14.20
C TYR A 99 -13.96 5.15 -15.44
N THR A 100 -14.55 4.81 -16.58
CA THR A 100 -14.25 5.48 -17.86
C THR A 100 -15.52 6.01 -18.47
N LEU A 101 -15.55 7.29 -18.77
CA LEU A 101 -16.54 7.94 -19.61
C LEU A 101 -15.90 8.27 -20.96
N SER A 102 -16.46 7.78 -22.04
CA SER A 102 -15.90 8.00 -23.37
C SER A 102 -16.96 8.44 -24.36
N TRP A 103 -16.50 9.23 -25.31
CA TRP A 103 -17.24 9.66 -26.49
C TRP A 103 -16.45 9.31 -27.74
N ALA A 104 -17.16 8.81 -28.74
CA ALA A 104 -16.57 8.53 -30.05
C ALA A 104 -17.48 9.01 -31.15
N SER A 105 -16.88 9.57 -32.20
CA SER A 105 -17.58 10.03 -33.39
C SER A 105 -16.99 9.37 -34.64
N ASN A 106 -17.89 8.93 -35.52
CA ASN A 106 -17.56 8.45 -36.86
C ASN A 106 -18.02 9.50 -37.87
N ILE A 107 -17.08 10.05 -38.63
CA ILE A 107 -17.29 11.08 -39.62
C ILE A 107 -17.08 10.47 -41.00
N SER A 108 -18.16 10.34 -41.76
CA SER A 108 -18.18 9.87 -43.16
C SER A 108 -17.52 8.49 -43.37
N ASN A 109 -17.47 7.61 -42.35
CA ASN A 109 -16.79 6.32 -42.37
C ASN A 109 -15.27 6.39 -42.77
N GLN A 110 -14.68 7.56 -42.70
CA GLN A 110 -13.25 7.79 -42.95
C GLN A 110 -12.50 8.20 -41.71
N TRP A 111 -13.10 9.04 -40.88
CA TRP A 111 -12.47 9.55 -39.65
C TRP A 111 -13.22 9.07 -38.41
N TYR A 112 -12.50 8.54 -37.45
CA TYR A 112 -13.05 8.13 -36.17
C TYR A 112 -12.24 8.85 -35.09
N VAL A 113 -12.91 9.64 -34.29
CA VAL A 113 -12.33 10.42 -33.20
C VAL A 113 -12.90 9.93 -31.88
N GLY A 114 -12.06 9.73 -30.89
CA GLY A 114 -12.47 9.30 -29.56
C GLY A 114 -11.85 10.15 -28.47
N LEU A 115 -12.61 10.46 -27.44
CA LEU A 115 -12.18 11.10 -26.23
C LEU A 115 -12.60 10.21 -25.05
N GLY A 116 -11.74 10.09 -24.05
CA GLY A 116 -12.01 9.35 -22.82
C GLY A 116 -11.57 10.11 -21.59
N LEU A 117 -12.36 10.06 -20.55
CA LEU A 117 -12.02 10.48 -19.19
C LEU A 117 -11.95 9.23 -18.32
N ASN A 118 -10.80 8.99 -17.71
CA ASN A 118 -10.57 7.85 -16.83
C ASN A 118 -10.41 8.33 -15.40
N ILE A 119 -11.12 7.71 -14.48
CA ILE A 119 -11.10 8.00 -13.05
C ILE A 119 -10.75 6.70 -12.32
N PRO A 120 -9.46 6.40 -12.12
CA PRO A 120 -9.03 5.28 -11.29
C PRO A 120 -9.25 5.60 -9.81
N THR A 121 -9.75 4.61 -9.08
CA THR A 121 -9.86 4.61 -7.62
C THR A 121 -9.08 3.44 -7.06
N MET A 122 -8.38 3.65 -5.95
CA MET A 122 -7.61 2.63 -5.28
C MET A 122 -8.00 2.57 -3.81
N SER A 123 -8.16 1.35 -3.30
CA SER A 123 -8.22 1.06 -1.88
C SER A 123 -7.30 -0.12 -1.61
N TYR A 124 -6.38 0.02 -0.66
CA TYR A 124 -5.44 -1.02 -0.28
C TYR A 124 -5.28 -1.03 1.23
N THR A 125 -5.37 -2.21 1.82
CA THR A 125 -5.14 -2.42 3.25
C THR A 125 -4.17 -3.58 3.42
N LYS A 126 -3.11 -3.36 4.18
CA LYS A 126 -2.17 -4.39 4.62
C LYS A 126 -2.19 -4.47 6.13
N ARG A 127 -2.42 -5.66 6.66
CA ARG A 127 -2.29 -5.97 8.08
C ARG A 127 -1.17 -6.97 8.26
N VAL A 128 -0.30 -6.67 9.20
CA VAL A 128 0.80 -7.55 9.61
C VAL A 128 0.61 -7.82 11.09
N SER A 129 0.62 -9.08 11.48
CA SER A 129 0.70 -9.53 12.87
C SER A 129 1.91 -10.45 12.98
N LEU A 130 2.82 -10.09 13.85
CA LEU A 130 3.97 -10.91 14.24
C LEU A 130 3.79 -11.29 15.70
N GLN A 131 3.54 -12.54 15.95
CA GLN A 131 3.45 -13.11 17.29
C GLN A 131 4.69 -13.93 17.58
N GLU A 132 5.34 -13.65 18.70
CA GLU A 132 6.46 -14.43 19.20
C GLU A 132 6.15 -14.94 20.61
N THR A 133 6.50 -16.18 20.88
CA THR A 133 6.20 -16.84 22.15
C THR A 133 7.39 -17.66 22.65
N ASP A 134 7.44 -17.78 23.95
CA ASP A 134 8.20 -18.83 24.65
C ASP A 134 7.27 -19.58 25.62
N ARG A 135 7.84 -20.33 26.55
CA ARG A 135 7.05 -21.14 27.51
C ARG A 135 6.23 -20.31 28.48
N ILE A 136 6.54 -19.05 28.68
CA ILE A 136 6.00 -18.19 29.75
C ILE A 136 5.50 -16.87 29.19
N ASN A 137 6.18 -16.33 28.19
CA ASN A 137 5.92 -15.00 27.66
C ASN A 137 5.40 -15.08 26.23
N SER A 138 4.60 -14.09 25.84
CA SER A 138 4.18 -13.89 24.48
C SER A 138 4.18 -12.39 24.18
N ALA A 139 4.53 -12.03 22.95
CA ALA A 139 4.40 -10.68 22.44
C ALA A 139 3.79 -10.71 21.04
N GLU A 140 2.90 -9.78 20.77
CA GLU A 140 2.28 -9.61 19.46
C GLU A 140 2.48 -8.17 18.99
N LEU A 141 3.09 -8.02 17.82
CA LEU A 141 3.26 -6.75 17.12
C LEU A 141 2.27 -6.70 15.97
N LYS A 142 1.38 -5.74 16.00
CA LYS A 142 0.41 -5.47 14.93
C LYS A 142 0.79 -4.20 14.19
N SER A 143 0.66 -4.23 12.88
CA SER A 143 0.79 -3.05 12.04
C SER A 143 -0.28 -3.07 10.97
N MET A 144 -0.93 -1.93 10.78
CA MET A 144 -1.90 -1.71 9.71
C MET A 144 -1.47 -0.54 8.84
N TYR A 145 -1.49 -0.78 7.54
CA TYR A 145 -1.28 0.23 6.51
C TYR A 145 -2.53 0.28 5.64
N HIS A 146 -3.15 1.45 5.55
CA HIS A 146 -4.31 1.69 4.72
C HIS A 146 -4.05 2.85 3.76
N ALA A 147 -4.22 2.61 2.47
CA ALA A 147 -4.07 3.61 1.43
C ALA A 147 -5.31 3.68 0.58
N THR A 148 -5.84 4.89 0.40
CA THR A 148 -6.92 5.17 -0.55
C THR A 148 -6.50 6.24 -1.52
N GLY A 149 -7.00 6.16 -2.74
CA GLY A 149 -6.68 7.14 -3.75
C GLY A 149 -7.72 7.26 -4.84
N VAL A 150 -7.75 8.43 -5.42
CA VAL A 150 -8.53 8.74 -6.62
C VAL A 150 -7.65 9.51 -7.59
N GLY A 151 -7.75 9.17 -8.86
CA GLY A 151 -6.99 9.82 -9.92
C GLY A 151 -7.86 10.24 -11.09
N VAL A 152 -7.24 10.97 -12.01
CA VAL A 152 -7.86 11.38 -13.26
C VAL A 152 -6.83 11.35 -14.38
N SER A 153 -7.24 10.86 -15.55
CA SER A 153 -6.47 10.93 -16.79
C SER A 153 -7.39 11.05 -18.00
N GLY A 154 -6.87 11.65 -19.07
CA GLY A 154 -7.58 11.80 -20.35
C GLY A 154 -6.99 10.90 -21.42
N THR A 155 -7.84 10.43 -22.33
CA THR A 155 -7.42 9.68 -23.52
C THR A 155 -8.00 10.34 -24.76
N ILE A 156 -7.19 10.46 -25.82
CA ILE A 156 -7.63 10.88 -27.14
C ILE A 156 -7.19 9.85 -28.16
N GLY A 157 -8.08 9.50 -29.06
CA GLY A 157 -7.81 8.55 -30.13
C GLY A 157 -8.31 9.07 -31.48
N LEU A 158 -7.56 8.73 -32.53
CA LEU A 158 -7.88 9.07 -33.91
C LEU A 158 -7.64 7.85 -34.78
N ILE A 159 -8.62 7.48 -35.62
CA ILE A 159 -8.43 6.49 -36.67
C ILE A 159 -8.82 7.12 -38.01
N TYR A 160 -7.93 6.97 -38.98
CA TYR A 160 -8.16 7.38 -40.38
C TYR A 160 -8.25 6.15 -41.29
N ARG A 161 -9.30 6.10 -42.09
CA ARG A 161 -9.57 5.01 -43.04
C ARG A 161 -9.54 5.55 -44.48
N PRO A 162 -8.35 5.60 -45.14
CA PRO A 162 -8.25 6.08 -46.51
C PRO A 162 -8.95 5.18 -47.54
N MET A 163 -9.00 3.88 -47.27
CA MET A 163 -9.67 2.90 -48.14
C MET A 163 -10.23 1.76 -47.31
N GLN A 164 -11.08 0.91 -47.89
CA GLN A 164 -11.75 -0.17 -47.14
C GLN A 164 -10.79 -1.17 -46.50
N ALA A 165 -9.65 -1.38 -47.13
CA ALA A 165 -8.65 -2.37 -46.69
C ALA A 165 -7.62 -1.80 -45.69
N LEU A 166 -7.55 -0.47 -45.47
CA LEU A 166 -6.51 0.16 -44.65
C LEU A 166 -7.14 1.07 -43.58
N ARG A 167 -6.69 0.89 -42.34
CA ARG A 167 -6.98 1.77 -41.22
C ARG A 167 -5.70 2.11 -40.52
N ILE A 168 -5.47 3.37 -40.25
CA ILE A 168 -4.31 3.90 -39.49
C ILE A 168 -4.87 4.58 -38.25
N GLY A 169 -4.37 4.21 -37.08
CA GLY A 169 -4.83 4.78 -35.81
C GLY A 169 -3.69 5.20 -34.92
N ALA A 170 -3.94 6.24 -34.12
CA ALA A 170 -3.07 6.69 -33.06
C ALA A 170 -3.90 7.04 -31.85
N SER A 171 -3.37 6.78 -30.66
CA SER A 171 -3.97 7.19 -29.39
C SER A 171 -2.91 7.74 -28.45
N PHE A 172 -3.33 8.68 -27.62
CA PHE A 172 -2.52 9.27 -26.58
C PHE A 172 -3.32 9.29 -25.27
N GLN A 173 -2.67 8.91 -24.20
CA GLN A 173 -3.23 9.01 -22.84
C GLN A 173 -2.33 9.91 -22.00
N THR A 174 -2.92 10.84 -21.28
CA THR A 174 -2.18 11.67 -20.33
C THR A 174 -1.68 10.84 -19.15
N PRO A 175 -0.61 11.27 -18.46
CA PRO A 175 -0.30 10.75 -17.14
C PRO A 175 -1.50 10.86 -16.20
N THR A 176 -1.65 9.91 -15.29
CA THR A 176 -2.69 9.94 -14.27
C THR A 176 -2.25 10.84 -13.12
N ALA A 177 -2.96 11.93 -12.89
CA ALA A 177 -2.84 12.71 -11.66
C ALA A 177 -3.63 12.00 -10.56
N MET A 178 -2.95 11.60 -9.46
CA MET A 178 -3.56 10.81 -8.38
C MET A 178 -3.32 11.47 -7.04
N SER A 179 -4.38 11.58 -6.23
CA SER A 179 -4.32 11.96 -4.83
C SER A 179 -4.39 10.70 -3.98
N LEU A 180 -3.44 10.57 -3.05
CA LEU A 180 -3.33 9.42 -2.15
C LEU A 180 -3.43 9.89 -0.71
N THR A 181 -4.22 9.17 0.09
CA THR A 181 -4.26 9.30 1.54
C THR A 181 -3.76 8.00 2.15
N VAL A 182 -2.82 8.11 3.07
CA VAL A 182 -2.21 6.97 3.75
C VAL A 182 -2.45 7.11 5.25
N GLN A 183 -2.86 6.02 5.88
CA GLN A 183 -2.99 5.87 7.32
C GLN A 183 -2.15 4.68 7.75
N THR A 184 -1.43 4.84 8.85
CA THR A 184 -0.60 3.78 9.44
C THR A 184 -0.92 3.67 10.92
N GLU A 185 -1.05 2.46 11.41
CA GLU A 185 -1.25 2.15 12.82
C GLU A 185 -0.24 1.08 13.23
N GLY A 186 0.25 1.17 14.46
CA GLY A 186 1.13 0.18 15.07
C GLY A 186 0.76 -0.02 16.53
N ASP A 187 0.82 -1.27 16.99
CA ASP A 187 0.45 -1.66 18.34
C ASP A 187 1.29 -2.87 18.79
N VAL A 188 1.63 -2.91 20.07
CA VAL A 188 2.32 -4.03 20.68
C VAL A 188 1.58 -4.49 21.93
N HIS A 189 1.37 -5.79 22.02
CA HIS A 189 0.81 -6.47 23.19
C HIS A 189 1.84 -7.43 23.76
N THR A 190 2.00 -7.41 25.08
CA THR A 190 2.93 -8.27 25.84
C THR A 190 2.22 -9.01 26.96
#